data_694a9da0b7152fec118d8b2994269d65
#
_entry.id   694a9da0b7152fec118d8b2994269d65
#
_cell.length_a   1.000
_cell.length_b   1.000
_cell.length_c   1.000
_cell.angle_alpha   90.00
_cell.angle_beta   90.00
_cell.angle_gamma   90.00
#
_symmetry.space_group_name_H-M   'P 1'
#
loop_
_entity.id
_entity.type
_entity.pdbx_description
1 polymer ?
#
loop_
_entity_poly.entity_id
_entity_poly.type
_entity_poly.pdbx_seq_one_letter_code
_entity_poly.pdbx_strand_id
1 'polypeptide(L)'
;MSLNRIVSRPTSLKNAVKVLAILAVAAGSVAPLTSHAVKQTGGEYNTMYAGLGAKGYDVVAYFTKGKPVQGSDKHEFVYGGVTWRFANAEHRAMFEANPEKYAPQYGGFCSWGAANGKLFDVDPA
;
A
#
# COMPACT_ATOMS: atom_id res chain seq x y z
N MET A 1 -68.62 -8.94 27.69
CA MET A 1 -67.30 -8.73 27.97
C MET A 1 -66.39 -9.37 27.06
N SER A 2 -66.04 -8.75 26.14
CA SER A 2 -65.12 -9.26 25.19
C SER A 2 -63.74 -8.81 25.53
N LEU A 3 -62.97 -9.67 25.95
CA LEU A 3 -61.64 -9.38 26.16
C LEU A 3 -60.84 -9.62 24.95
N ASN A 4 -60.70 -8.63 24.32
CA ASN A 4 -59.89 -8.65 23.19
C ASN A 4 -58.46 -8.64 23.57
N ARG A 5 -57.95 -9.77 23.55
CA ARG A 5 -56.59 -9.93 23.71
C ARG A 5 -55.91 -9.70 22.47
N ILE A 6 -55.45 -8.62 22.24
CA ILE A 6 -54.55 -8.34 21.16
C ILE A 6 -53.21 -8.92 21.52
N VAL A 7 -53.01 -10.02 20.97
CA VAL A 7 -51.73 -10.61 21.02
C VAL A 7 -50.87 -9.87 20.02
N SER A 8 -50.16 -8.94 20.51
CA SER A 8 -49.13 -8.36 19.70
C SER A 8 -48.08 -9.41 19.37
N ARG A 9 -48.05 -9.71 18.14
CA ARG A 9 -47.10 -10.63 17.65
C ARG A 9 -45.76 -10.00 17.64
N PRO A 10 -44.75 -10.62 18.08
CA PRO A 10 -43.37 -10.16 17.92
C PRO A 10 -42.87 -10.54 16.51
N THR A 11 -43.42 -9.90 15.55
CA THR A 11 -42.93 -10.06 14.19
C THR A 11 -41.63 -9.31 13.97
N SER A 12 -41.28 -8.49 14.91
CA SER A 12 -40.11 -7.62 14.79
C SER A 12 -38.77 -8.33 14.89
N LEU A 13 -38.73 -9.38 15.71
CA LEU A 13 -37.47 -10.09 15.91
C LEU A 13 -36.95 -10.78 14.68
N LYS A 14 -37.83 -11.34 13.89
CA LYS A 14 -37.40 -12.02 12.67
C LYS A 14 -36.87 -11.07 11.63
N ASN A 15 -37.41 -9.88 11.58
CA ASN A 15 -36.93 -8.84 10.68
C ASN A 15 -35.64 -8.23 11.16
N ALA A 16 -35.51 -8.06 12.45
CA ALA A 16 -34.27 -7.56 13.03
C ALA A 16 -33.07 -8.51 12.74
N VAL A 17 -33.30 -9.78 12.86
CA VAL A 17 -32.28 -10.79 12.55
C VAL A 17 -31.90 -10.75 11.07
N LYS A 18 -32.85 -10.57 10.20
CA LYS A 18 -32.57 -10.44 8.77
C LYS A 18 -31.75 -9.20 8.44
N VAL A 19 -32.08 -8.10 9.07
CA VAL A 19 -31.33 -6.85 8.88
C VAL A 19 -29.91 -6.99 9.38
N LEU A 20 -29.72 -7.61 10.51
CA LEU A 20 -28.39 -7.88 11.05
C LEU A 20 -27.56 -8.78 10.14
N ALA A 21 -28.19 -9.80 9.56
CA ALA A 21 -27.51 -10.68 8.61
C ALA A 21 -27.06 -9.92 7.36
N ILE A 22 -27.89 -9.04 6.86
CA ILE A 22 -27.54 -8.20 5.70
C ILE A 22 -26.39 -7.25 6.03
N LEU A 23 -26.42 -6.65 7.19
CA LEU A 23 -25.33 -5.78 7.64
C LEU A 23 -24.01 -6.53 7.80
N ALA A 24 -24.07 -7.74 8.31
CA ALA A 24 -22.88 -8.56 8.43
C ALA A 24 -22.27 -8.91 7.07
N VAL A 25 -23.11 -9.22 6.10
CA VAL A 25 -22.65 -9.46 4.73
C VAL A 25 -22.08 -8.20 4.10
N ALA A 26 -22.72 -7.07 4.31
CA ALA A 26 -22.19 -5.80 3.80
C ALA A 26 -20.85 -5.43 4.43
N ALA A 27 -20.69 -5.65 5.71
CA ALA A 27 -19.41 -5.45 6.38
C ALA A 27 -18.34 -6.42 5.88
N GLY A 28 -18.71 -7.66 5.59
CA GLY A 28 -17.79 -8.63 5.01
C GLY A 28 -17.37 -8.31 3.57
N SER A 29 -18.24 -7.67 2.80
CA SER A 29 -17.93 -7.31 1.42
C SER A 29 -17.03 -6.08 1.30
N VAL A 30 -16.87 -5.33 2.36
CA VAL A 30 -15.94 -4.19 2.38
C VAL A 30 -14.49 -4.64 2.57
N ALA A 31 -14.28 -5.84 3.05
CA ALA A 31 -12.94 -6.38 3.21
C ALA A 31 -12.10 -6.49 1.92
N PRO A 32 -12.66 -6.63 0.71
CA PRO A 32 -11.85 -6.68 -0.50
C PRO A 32 -11.22 -5.34 -0.91
N LEU A 33 -11.07 -4.46 -0.01
CA LEU A 33 -10.24 -3.26 -0.18
C LEU A 33 -8.78 -3.57 -0.44
N THR A 34 -8.44 -4.81 -0.37
CA THR A 34 -7.17 -5.31 -0.83
C THR A 34 -6.95 -5.14 -2.33
N SER A 35 -7.96 -4.69 -3.02
CA SER A 35 -7.82 -4.42 -4.46
C SER A 35 -6.86 -3.29 -4.78
N HIS A 36 -6.47 -2.45 -3.84
CA HIS A 36 -5.41 -1.51 -4.15
C HIS A 36 -4.03 -2.16 -4.13
N ALA A 37 -3.93 -3.34 -3.63
CA ALA A 37 -2.69 -4.09 -3.78
C ALA A 37 -2.39 -4.49 -5.23
N VAL A 38 -3.32 -4.27 -6.13
CA VAL A 38 -3.24 -4.81 -7.49
C VAL A 38 -2.68 -3.81 -8.50
N LYS A 39 -2.41 -2.58 -8.11
CA LYS A 39 -1.70 -1.70 -9.03
C LYS A 39 -0.19 -1.91 -8.93
N GLN A 40 0.18 -3.15 -9.02
CA GLN A 40 1.56 -3.55 -9.17
C GLN A 40 1.82 -3.74 -10.66
N THR A 41 2.09 -2.67 -11.31
CA THR A 41 2.66 -2.75 -12.63
C THR A 41 4.13 -3.12 -12.45
N GLY A 42 4.40 -4.41 -12.48
CA GLY A 42 5.78 -4.86 -12.56
C GLY A 42 6.44 -4.16 -13.74
N GLY A 43 7.55 -3.49 -13.49
CA GLY A 43 8.29 -2.75 -14.49
C GLY A 43 8.36 -1.24 -14.29
N GLU A 44 7.57 -0.67 -13.39
CA GLU A 44 7.63 0.76 -13.09
C GLU A 44 8.92 1.16 -12.37
N TYR A 45 9.48 0.26 -11.57
CA TYR A 45 10.68 0.50 -10.79
C TYR A 45 11.80 -0.46 -11.16
N ASN A 46 13.02 0.05 -11.12
CA ASN A 46 14.23 -0.73 -11.33
C ASN A 46 14.46 -1.68 -10.15
N THR A 47 14.32 -2.97 -10.41
CA THR A 47 14.52 -4.04 -9.45
C THR A 47 15.61 -5.02 -9.90
N MET A 48 16.47 -4.57 -10.79
CA MET A 48 17.52 -5.42 -11.37
C MET A 48 18.51 -5.95 -10.32
N TYR A 49 18.56 -5.32 -9.16
CA TYR A 49 19.38 -5.78 -8.05
C TYR A 49 18.50 -6.42 -6.96
N ALA A 50 18.46 -7.73 -6.94
CA ALA A 50 17.81 -8.54 -5.90
C ALA A 50 16.33 -8.17 -5.61
N GLY A 51 15.62 -7.58 -6.56
CA GLY A 51 14.24 -7.15 -6.37
C GLY A 51 14.06 -5.93 -5.47
N LEU A 52 15.15 -5.24 -5.15
CA LEU A 52 15.13 -4.07 -4.28
C LEU A 52 14.99 -2.78 -5.09
N GLY A 53 14.16 -1.86 -4.60
CA GLY A 53 14.09 -0.50 -5.11
C GLY A 53 15.35 0.28 -4.76
N ALA A 54 15.84 1.11 -5.69
CA ALA A 54 17.06 1.90 -5.52
C ALA A 54 18.26 1.06 -5.01
N LYS A 55 18.35 -0.20 -5.46
CA LYS A 55 19.42 -1.15 -5.03
C LYS A 55 19.56 -1.30 -3.51
N GLY A 56 18.48 -1.04 -2.75
CA GLY A 56 18.48 -1.12 -1.30
C GLY A 56 18.96 0.15 -0.59
N TYR A 57 19.19 1.23 -1.31
CA TYR A 57 19.46 2.54 -0.70
C TYR A 57 18.18 3.20 -0.20
N ASP A 58 18.31 4.00 0.84
CA ASP A 58 17.22 4.73 1.47
C ASP A 58 16.82 5.94 0.64
N VAL A 59 15.69 5.83 -0.06
CA VAL A 59 15.22 6.92 -0.92
C VAL A 59 14.81 8.17 -0.15
N VAL A 60 14.41 8.06 1.12
CA VAL A 60 14.08 9.18 1.98
C VAL A 60 15.35 9.97 2.38
N ALA A 61 16.48 9.29 2.51
CA ALA A 61 17.73 9.93 2.88
C ALA A 61 18.22 10.97 1.86
N TYR A 62 17.90 10.82 0.60
CA TYR A 62 18.22 11.86 -0.40
C TYR A 62 17.54 13.17 -0.10
N PHE A 63 16.34 13.15 0.47
CA PHE A 63 15.59 14.35 0.85
C PHE A 63 16.00 14.88 2.21
N THR A 64 16.32 14.00 3.16
CA THR A 64 16.61 14.41 4.54
C THR A 64 18.07 14.68 4.79
N LYS A 65 18.96 14.00 4.09
CA LYS A 65 20.42 14.09 4.29
C LYS A 65 21.18 14.56 3.05
N GLY A 66 20.53 14.65 1.91
CA GLY A 66 21.13 15.08 0.66
C GLY A 66 22.27 14.18 0.16
N LYS A 67 22.31 12.93 0.58
CA LYS A 67 23.34 11.98 0.19
C LYS A 67 22.81 10.54 0.19
N PRO A 68 23.46 9.63 -0.55
CA PRO A 68 23.12 8.22 -0.52
C PRO A 68 23.38 7.62 0.87
N VAL A 69 22.44 6.83 1.36
CA VAL A 69 22.54 6.09 2.60
C VAL A 69 22.03 4.68 2.37
N GLN A 70 22.79 3.70 2.76
CA GLN A 70 22.38 2.31 2.67
C GLN A 70 21.18 2.04 3.55
N GLY A 71 20.16 1.39 3.01
CA GLY A 71 19.03 0.89 3.78
C GLY A 71 19.36 -0.41 4.51
N SER A 72 18.52 -0.76 5.46
CA SER A 72 18.63 -1.99 6.24
C SER A 72 17.44 -2.91 5.96
N ASP A 73 17.67 -4.20 5.97
CA ASP A 73 16.63 -5.22 5.91
C ASP A 73 15.69 -5.22 7.13
N LYS A 74 16.11 -4.57 8.20
CA LYS A 74 15.26 -4.37 9.40
C LYS A 74 14.15 -3.33 9.18
N HIS A 75 14.29 -2.48 8.19
CA HIS A 75 13.37 -1.40 7.89
C HIS A 75 12.96 -1.46 6.42
N GLU A 76 12.10 -2.39 6.10
CA GLU A 76 11.57 -2.60 4.76
C GLU A 76 10.11 -2.19 4.63
N PHE A 77 9.73 -1.75 3.45
CA PHE A 77 8.34 -1.50 3.07
C PHE A 77 8.13 -1.88 1.60
N VAL A 78 7.03 -2.56 1.32
CA VAL A 78 6.67 -2.94 -0.05
C VAL A 78 5.73 -1.90 -0.65
N TYR A 79 6.14 -1.33 -1.75
CA TYR A 79 5.35 -0.38 -2.51
C TYR A 79 5.58 -0.55 -4.02
N GLY A 80 4.49 -0.55 -4.80
CA GLY A 80 4.58 -0.75 -6.24
C GLY A 80 5.14 -2.12 -6.64
N GLY A 81 4.95 -3.14 -5.80
CA GLY A 81 5.50 -4.48 -6.03
C GLY A 81 7.00 -4.61 -5.76
N VAL A 82 7.61 -3.61 -5.16
CA VAL A 82 9.04 -3.51 -4.91
C VAL A 82 9.30 -3.39 -3.43
N THR A 83 10.34 -4.04 -2.95
CA THR A 83 10.80 -3.90 -1.57
C THR A 83 11.78 -2.73 -1.47
N TRP A 84 11.43 -1.77 -0.64
CA TRP A 84 12.25 -0.58 -0.34
C TRP A 84 12.89 -0.74 1.03
N ARG A 85 14.16 -0.34 1.15
CA ARG A 85 14.93 -0.39 2.39
C ARG A 85 15.24 1.00 2.90
N PHE A 86 15.20 1.15 4.22
CA PHE A 86 15.41 2.43 4.89
C PHE A 86 16.47 2.28 5.98
N ALA A 87 17.18 3.36 6.27
CA ALA A 87 18.25 3.37 7.27
C ALA A 87 17.71 3.28 8.71
N ASN A 88 16.46 3.71 8.92
CA ASN A 88 15.81 3.72 10.22
C ASN A 88 14.29 3.64 10.11
N ALA A 89 13.62 3.44 11.23
CA ALA A 89 12.17 3.33 11.29
C ALA A 89 11.45 4.64 10.94
N GLU A 90 12.05 5.78 11.21
CA GLU A 90 11.49 7.09 10.89
C GLU A 90 11.39 7.29 9.37
N HIS A 91 12.46 7.02 8.64
CA HIS A 91 12.46 7.11 7.18
C HIS A 91 11.46 6.13 6.55
N ARG A 92 11.36 4.92 7.09
CA ARG A 92 10.33 3.97 6.65
C ARG A 92 8.93 4.55 6.84
N ALA A 93 8.64 5.12 8.01
CA ALA A 93 7.34 5.71 8.30
C ALA A 93 7.05 6.92 7.40
N MET A 94 8.03 7.74 7.09
CA MET A 94 7.89 8.87 6.16
C MET A 94 7.54 8.39 4.75
N PHE A 95 8.18 7.33 4.29
CA PHE A 95 7.88 6.74 3.00
C PHE A 95 6.46 6.12 2.96
N GLU A 96 6.10 5.37 4.00
CA GLU A 96 4.79 4.74 4.13
C GLU A 96 3.66 5.78 4.10
N ALA A 97 3.86 6.93 4.73
CA ALA A 97 2.90 8.03 4.75
C ALA A 97 2.72 8.70 3.37
N ASN A 98 3.78 8.79 2.58
CA ASN A 98 3.73 9.43 1.26
C ASN A 98 4.77 8.84 0.31
N PRO A 99 4.55 7.62 -0.18
CA PRO A 99 5.52 6.95 -1.03
C PRO A 99 5.75 7.67 -2.36
N GLU A 100 4.74 8.30 -2.93
CA GLU A 100 4.86 9.02 -4.21
C GLU A 100 5.85 10.18 -4.15
N LYS A 101 6.00 10.79 -2.98
CA LYS A 101 6.96 11.88 -2.76
C LYS A 101 8.40 11.40 -2.82
N TYR A 102 8.67 10.21 -2.33
CA TYR A 102 10.02 9.70 -2.12
C TYR A 102 10.45 8.67 -3.14
N ALA A 103 9.50 7.99 -3.77
CA ALA A 103 9.81 7.03 -4.82
C ALA A 103 10.47 7.74 -6.01
N PRO A 104 11.47 7.11 -6.65
CA PRO A 104 12.15 7.71 -7.79
C PRO A 104 11.20 8.02 -8.93
N GLN A 105 11.24 9.23 -9.43
CA GLN A 105 10.34 9.73 -10.47
C GLN A 105 10.41 8.94 -11.78
N TYR A 106 11.58 8.40 -12.10
CA TYR A 106 11.81 7.54 -13.27
C TYR A 106 12.03 6.08 -12.86
N GLY A 107 11.39 5.63 -11.78
CA GLY A 107 11.49 4.26 -11.31
C GLY A 107 12.90 3.82 -10.87
N GLY A 108 13.84 4.75 -10.66
CA GLY A 108 15.23 4.43 -10.37
C GLY A 108 16.06 4.07 -11.61
N PHE A 109 15.57 4.41 -12.80
CA PHE A 109 16.34 4.35 -14.05
C PHE A 109 16.96 5.70 -14.39
N CYS A 110 17.91 5.67 -15.30
CA CYS A 110 18.52 6.89 -15.80
C CYS A 110 17.47 7.80 -16.47
N SER A 111 17.35 9.03 -16.00
CA SER A 111 16.35 9.98 -16.51
C SER A 111 16.53 10.30 -17.99
N TRP A 112 17.77 10.41 -18.47
CA TRP A 112 18.07 10.62 -19.89
C TRP A 112 17.64 9.42 -20.73
N GLY A 113 17.94 8.21 -20.25
CA GLY A 113 17.53 6.98 -20.91
C GLY A 113 16.01 6.85 -20.97
N ALA A 114 15.34 7.09 -19.86
CA ALA A 114 13.88 7.01 -19.77
C ALA A 114 13.20 8.02 -20.71
N ALA A 115 13.72 9.22 -20.81
CA ALA A 115 13.23 10.24 -21.76
C ALA A 115 13.38 9.82 -23.24
N ASN A 116 14.32 8.93 -23.54
CA ASN A 116 14.55 8.37 -24.87
C ASN A 116 13.98 6.98 -25.07
N GLY A 117 13.08 6.55 -24.19
CA GLY A 117 12.42 5.23 -24.26
C GLY A 117 13.34 4.03 -23.95
N LYS A 118 14.44 4.26 -23.25
CA LYS A 118 15.41 3.24 -22.87
C LYS A 118 15.59 3.21 -21.36
N LEU A 119 15.63 2.02 -20.80
CA LEU A 119 15.83 1.84 -19.37
C LEU A 119 17.29 1.43 -19.10
N PHE A 120 18.08 2.38 -18.61
CA PHE A 120 19.44 2.13 -18.17
C PHE A 120 19.48 2.09 -16.64
N ASP A 121 20.18 1.11 -16.13
CA ASP A 121 20.48 1.02 -14.71
C ASP A 121 21.42 2.16 -14.28
N VAL A 122 21.26 2.64 -13.05
CA VAL A 122 22.08 3.67 -12.46
C VAL A 122 22.60 3.25 -11.11
N ASP A 123 23.75 3.79 -10.74
CA ASP A 123 24.25 3.64 -9.39
C ASP A 123 23.58 4.70 -8.49
N PRO A 124 22.90 4.29 -7.41
CA PRO A 124 22.27 5.20 -6.49
C PRO A 124 23.26 5.86 -5.49
N ALA A 125 24.51 5.40 -5.44
CA ALA A 125 25.56 5.93 -4.56
C ALA A 125 26.23 7.20 -5.10
#